data_79ac76f1905b85a3bec0dceaadde030b
#
_entry.id   79ac76f1905b85a3bec0dceaadde030b
#
_cell.length_a   1.000
_cell.length_b   1.000
_cell.length_c   1.000
_cell.angle_alpha   90.00
_cell.angle_beta   90.00
_cell.angle_gamma   90.00
#
_symmetry.space_group_name_H-M   'P 1'
#
loop_
_entity.id
_entity.type
_entity.pdbx_description
1 polymer ?
#
loop_
_entity_poly.entity_id
_entity_poly.type
_entity_poly.pdbx_seq_one_letter_code
_entity_poly.pdbx_strand_id
1 'polypeptide(L)'
;MITLIPGAIQNSTISHGSNVYSIRGVAASETDGDATVGYYLDNFAFSIPGRPYAPVTDLYDTERVEVLRGPSGTLYGLGSLGGTIKVITKDPVIGEFEGAFKATVSEIDDGDSSYTGDLVINAPISDNAAIRAVLSIKDIGGWAEIIPSDQTDGNPYEALTGRLKLLVEPNEKTSVKFTYWRQDSEQEYANRLTYPSPPAIDNVFGETFSDYTIYILDVAYDLGFAMLESTTGYMENTVISNNV
;
A
#
# COMPACT_ATOMS: atom_id res chain seq x y z
N MET A 1 -4.80 2.79 10.45
CA MET A 1 -4.81 4.27 10.27
C MET A 1 -6.16 4.77 9.77
N ILE A 2 -6.74 4.21 8.73
CA ILE A 2 -8.04 4.64 8.16
C ILE A 2 -9.20 4.48 9.15
N THR A 3 -9.14 3.51 10.04
CA THR A 3 -10.11 3.29 11.14
C THR A 3 -10.20 4.45 12.13
N LEU A 4 -9.24 5.37 12.14
CA LEU A 4 -9.28 6.59 12.95
C LEU A 4 -10.09 7.72 12.28
N ILE A 5 -10.51 7.53 11.04
CA ILE A 5 -11.26 8.55 10.28
C ILE A 5 -12.75 8.28 10.44
N PRO A 6 -13.53 9.24 11.01
CA PRO A 6 -14.96 9.04 11.20
C PRO A 6 -15.69 8.71 9.90
N GLY A 7 -16.40 7.58 9.89
CA GLY A 7 -17.16 7.09 8.74
C GLY A 7 -16.34 6.43 7.64
N ALA A 8 -15.06 6.16 7.87
CA ALA A 8 -14.25 5.31 7.01
C ALA A 8 -14.09 3.92 7.66
N ILE A 9 -14.26 2.89 6.86
CA ILE A 9 -14.10 1.49 7.26
C ILE A 9 -13.15 0.83 6.26
N GLN A 10 -12.23 0.05 6.78
CA GLN A 10 -11.38 -0.84 6.01
C GLN A 10 -11.83 -2.26 6.29
N ASN A 11 -12.22 -2.98 5.26
CA ASN A 11 -12.49 -4.40 5.32
C ASN A 11 -11.36 -5.14 4.62
N SER A 12 -10.70 -6.02 5.34
CA SER A 12 -9.80 -7.01 4.76
C SER A 12 -10.65 -8.17 4.29
N THR A 13 -10.78 -8.38 2.99
CA THR A 13 -11.85 -9.24 2.48
C THR A 13 -11.48 -10.72 2.42
N ILE A 14 -10.36 -11.08 1.86
CA ILE A 14 -10.02 -12.51 1.65
C ILE A 14 -8.54 -12.77 1.95
N SER A 15 -7.68 -11.76 1.80
CA SER A 15 -6.25 -11.88 2.03
C SER A 15 -5.65 -10.55 2.51
N HIS A 16 -4.51 -10.59 3.17
CA HIS A 16 -3.76 -9.40 3.57
C HIS A 16 -3.31 -8.54 2.37
N GLY A 17 -3.29 -9.10 1.18
CA GLY A 17 -2.89 -8.40 -0.05
C GLY A 17 -3.92 -7.43 -0.62
N SER A 18 -5.15 -7.35 -0.05
CA SER A 18 -6.21 -6.51 -0.60
C SER A 18 -7.13 -5.92 0.46
N ASN A 19 -7.42 -4.63 0.33
CA ASN A 19 -8.33 -3.93 1.21
C ASN A 19 -9.49 -3.32 0.43
N VAL A 20 -10.71 -3.51 0.91
CA VAL A 20 -11.88 -2.75 0.45
C VAL A 20 -12.12 -1.62 1.42
N TYR A 21 -12.21 -0.41 0.90
CA TYR A 21 -12.50 0.77 1.69
C TYR A 21 -13.94 1.21 1.48
N SER A 22 -14.60 1.57 2.56
CA SER A 22 -15.88 2.28 2.51
C SER A 22 -15.78 3.63 3.21
N ILE A 23 -16.40 4.65 2.63
CA ILE A 23 -16.47 5.98 3.22
C ILE A 23 -17.94 6.40 3.27
N ARG A 24 -18.44 6.73 4.48
CA ARG A 24 -19.84 7.12 4.71
C ARG A 24 -20.86 6.09 4.20
N GLY A 25 -20.55 4.81 4.32
CA GLY A 25 -21.41 3.72 3.85
C GLY A 25 -21.39 3.45 2.34
N VAL A 26 -20.61 4.21 1.57
CA VAL A 26 -20.38 3.92 0.14
C VAL A 26 -19.25 2.91 0.07
N ALA A 27 -19.59 1.67 -0.30
CA ALA A 27 -18.66 0.56 -0.47
C ALA A 27 -18.90 -0.12 -1.82
N ALA A 28 -17.86 -0.71 -2.39
CA ALA A 28 -18.01 -1.67 -3.47
C ALA A 28 -18.47 -3.04 -2.93
N SER A 29 -18.92 -3.92 -3.83
CA SER A 29 -19.02 -5.35 -3.53
C SER A 29 -17.64 -5.87 -3.12
N GLU A 30 -17.60 -6.84 -2.22
CA GLU A 30 -16.31 -7.41 -1.76
C GLU A 30 -15.63 -8.29 -2.83
N THR A 31 -16.34 -8.69 -3.86
CA THR A 31 -15.87 -9.66 -4.84
C THR A 31 -15.80 -9.15 -6.27
N ASP A 32 -16.69 -8.23 -6.66
CA ASP A 32 -16.86 -7.85 -8.05
C ASP A 32 -17.09 -6.35 -8.24
N GLY A 33 -16.64 -5.84 -9.37
CA GLY A 33 -16.84 -4.47 -9.79
C GLY A 33 -15.66 -3.55 -9.51
N ASP A 34 -15.81 -2.28 -9.84
CA ASP A 34 -14.78 -1.27 -9.60
C ASP A 34 -14.81 -0.77 -8.17
N ALA A 35 -13.67 -0.32 -7.67
CA ALA A 35 -13.57 0.37 -6.39
C ALA A 35 -14.47 1.61 -6.36
N THR A 36 -15.15 1.85 -5.24
CA THR A 36 -15.96 3.05 -5.01
C THR A 36 -15.20 4.13 -4.24
N VAL A 37 -14.05 3.78 -3.68
CA VAL A 37 -13.11 4.70 -3.04
C VAL A 37 -11.82 4.71 -3.86
N GLY A 38 -11.46 5.88 -4.40
CA GLY A 38 -10.22 6.06 -5.15
C GLY A 38 -9.01 5.86 -4.24
N TYR A 39 -8.00 5.17 -4.73
CA TYR A 39 -6.75 4.98 -4.01
C TYR A 39 -5.59 5.52 -4.85
N TYR A 40 -4.75 6.36 -4.22
CA TYR A 40 -3.65 7.05 -4.87
C TYR A 40 -2.35 6.84 -4.12
N LEU A 41 -1.30 6.60 -4.87
CA LEU A 41 0.07 6.60 -4.40
C LEU A 41 0.78 7.81 -5.02
N ASP A 42 1.20 8.74 -4.18
CA ASP A 42 1.63 10.07 -4.63
C ASP A 42 0.57 10.69 -5.58
N ASN A 43 0.90 10.95 -6.83
CA ASN A 43 -0.02 11.48 -7.83
C ASN A 43 -0.59 10.41 -8.78
N PHE A 44 -0.23 9.14 -8.59
CA PHE A 44 -0.64 8.04 -9.45
C PHE A 44 -1.87 7.32 -8.90
N ALA A 45 -2.89 7.13 -9.74
CA ALA A 45 -4.07 6.34 -9.39
C ALA A 45 -3.69 4.86 -9.24
N PHE A 46 -3.77 4.35 -8.03
CA PHE A 46 -3.38 3.00 -7.67
C PHE A 46 -4.64 2.15 -7.42
N SER A 47 -5.40 1.92 -8.47
CA SER A 47 -6.59 1.07 -8.45
C SER A 47 -6.55 0.08 -9.61
N ILE A 48 -7.05 -1.12 -9.34
CA ILE A 48 -7.08 -2.20 -10.34
C ILE A 48 -8.46 -2.17 -11.00
N PRO A 49 -8.57 -1.93 -12.33
CA PRO A 49 -9.84 -1.95 -13.03
C PRO A 49 -10.56 -3.31 -12.86
N GLY A 50 -11.86 -3.27 -12.61
CA GLY A 50 -12.68 -4.46 -12.40
C GLY A 50 -12.46 -5.15 -11.04
N ARG A 51 -11.71 -4.53 -10.13
CA ARG A 51 -11.49 -5.04 -8.78
C ARG A 51 -11.84 -3.99 -7.73
N PRO A 52 -12.56 -4.37 -6.67
CA PRO A 52 -13.04 -3.42 -5.65
C PRO A 52 -11.98 -3.03 -4.62
N TYR A 53 -10.82 -3.62 -4.64
CA TYR A 53 -9.81 -3.48 -3.61
C TYR A 53 -8.58 -2.70 -4.06
N ALA A 54 -7.97 -2.03 -3.10
CA ALA A 54 -6.66 -1.42 -3.22
C ALA A 54 -5.60 -2.37 -2.66
N PRO A 55 -4.42 -2.44 -3.27
CA PRO A 55 -3.29 -3.16 -2.71
C PRO A 55 -2.90 -2.63 -1.33
N VAL A 56 -2.41 -3.51 -0.48
CA VAL A 56 -1.83 -3.10 0.80
C VAL A 56 -0.55 -2.33 0.51
N THR A 57 -0.48 -1.11 1.05
CA THR A 57 0.68 -0.24 0.85
C THR A 57 1.45 -0.15 2.15
N ASP A 58 2.76 -0.37 2.10
CA ASP A 58 3.63 -0.11 3.23
C ASP A 58 3.67 1.40 3.51
N LEU A 59 3.40 1.76 4.78
CA LEU A 59 3.34 3.15 5.21
C LEU A 59 4.65 3.66 5.83
N TYR A 60 5.71 2.85 5.84
CA TYR A 60 7.01 3.32 6.30
C TYR A 60 7.54 4.41 5.37
N ASP A 61 8.12 5.45 5.97
CA ASP A 61 8.60 6.63 5.25
C ASP A 61 7.52 7.35 4.42
N THR A 62 6.28 7.33 4.92
CA THR A 62 5.18 8.14 4.40
C THR A 62 5.27 9.56 4.97
N GLU A 63 4.99 10.56 4.16
CA GLU A 63 4.88 11.94 4.63
C GLU A 63 3.52 12.15 5.31
N ARG A 64 2.42 11.77 4.62
CA ARG A 64 1.05 11.86 5.13
C ARG A 64 0.09 10.98 4.34
N VAL A 65 -1.08 10.75 4.94
CA VAL A 65 -2.22 10.14 4.25
C VAL A 65 -3.36 11.15 4.24
N GLU A 66 -3.88 11.44 3.07
CA GLU A 66 -5.02 12.33 2.87
C GLU A 66 -6.26 11.51 2.56
N VAL A 67 -7.39 11.85 3.19
CA VAL A 67 -8.67 11.21 2.92
C VAL A 67 -9.73 12.27 2.61
N LEU A 68 -10.16 12.27 1.37
CA LEU A 68 -11.26 13.10 0.90
C LEU A 68 -12.56 12.30 1.05
N ARG A 69 -13.54 12.87 1.72
CA ARG A 69 -14.81 12.20 2.03
C ARG A 69 -15.93 12.75 1.15
N GLY A 70 -16.52 11.91 0.34
CA GLY A 70 -17.59 12.23 -0.60
C GLY A 70 -17.13 12.20 -2.05
N PRO A 71 -18.06 12.35 -3.00
CA PRO A 71 -17.76 12.27 -4.42
C PRO A 71 -16.66 13.25 -4.84
N SER A 72 -15.58 12.76 -5.40
CA SER A 72 -14.43 13.55 -5.86
C SER A 72 -13.99 13.18 -7.29
N GLY A 73 -14.86 12.54 -8.06
CA GLY A 73 -14.59 12.02 -9.40
C GLY A 73 -14.15 13.08 -10.42
N THR A 74 -14.54 14.35 -10.24
CA THR A 74 -14.10 15.44 -11.12
C THR A 74 -12.59 15.66 -11.08
N LEU A 75 -11.95 15.46 -9.91
CA LEU A 75 -10.51 15.63 -9.72
C LEU A 75 -9.75 14.30 -9.79
N TYR A 76 -10.38 13.23 -9.32
CA TYR A 76 -9.73 11.93 -9.12
C TYR A 76 -10.28 10.81 -10.03
N GLY A 77 -11.22 11.11 -10.93
CA GLY A 77 -11.71 10.15 -11.92
C GLY A 77 -12.47 8.98 -11.33
N LEU A 78 -12.33 7.81 -11.98
CA LEU A 78 -13.02 6.56 -11.62
C LEU A 78 -12.69 6.10 -10.20
N GLY A 79 -13.69 5.50 -9.54
CA GLY A 79 -13.51 4.94 -8.20
C GLY A 79 -13.68 5.94 -7.06
N SER A 80 -13.87 7.24 -7.33
CA SER A 80 -13.95 8.27 -6.27
C SER A 80 -15.39 8.67 -5.93
N LEU A 81 -16.31 7.70 -5.87
CA LEU A 81 -17.73 7.92 -5.55
C LEU A 81 -17.94 8.16 -4.05
N GLY A 82 -17.36 7.34 -3.20
CA GLY A 82 -17.43 7.48 -1.73
C GLY A 82 -16.38 8.42 -1.17
N GLY A 83 -15.28 8.59 -1.91
CA GLY A 83 -14.13 9.41 -1.51
C GLY A 83 -12.84 8.97 -2.16
N THR A 84 -11.73 9.53 -1.69
CA THR A 84 -10.38 9.23 -2.19
C THR A 84 -9.42 9.14 -1.02
N ILE A 85 -8.57 8.12 -1.03
CA ILE A 85 -7.46 7.93 -0.13
C ILE A 85 -6.18 8.16 -0.92
N LYS A 86 -5.33 9.07 -0.45
CA LYS A 86 -4.05 9.38 -1.07
C LYS A 86 -2.92 9.17 -0.07
N VAL A 87 -2.02 8.26 -0.36
CA VAL A 87 -0.79 8.04 0.38
C VAL A 87 0.31 8.86 -0.28
N ILE A 88 0.89 9.80 0.46
CA ILE A 88 1.96 10.66 -0.02
C ILE A 88 3.24 10.23 0.68
N THR A 89 4.21 9.80 -0.09
CA THR A 89 5.49 9.32 0.42
C THR A 89 6.53 10.44 0.40
N LYS A 90 7.51 10.38 1.30
CA LYS A 90 8.56 11.40 1.35
C LYS A 90 9.37 11.43 0.06
N ASP A 91 9.66 12.63 -0.39
CA ASP A 91 10.50 12.87 -1.55
C ASP A 91 12.00 12.90 -1.16
N PRO A 92 12.92 12.67 -2.12
CA PRO A 92 14.34 12.89 -1.91
C PRO A 92 14.63 14.35 -1.54
N VAL A 93 15.57 14.57 -0.62
CA VAL A 93 16.04 15.90 -0.22
C VAL A 93 17.42 16.13 -0.81
N ILE A 94 17.56 17.15 -1.65
CA ILE A 94 18.83 17.53 -2.27
C ILE A 94 19.74 18.16 -1.22
N GLY A 95 21.02 17.80 -1.26
CA GLY A 95 22.05 18.35 -0.35
C GLY A 95 22.07 17.72 1.04
N GLU A 96 21.16 16.81 1.37
CA GLU A 96 21.10 16.18 2.68
C GLU A 96 21.33 14.67 2.59
N PHE A 97 22.14 14.14 3.52
CA PHE A 97 22.24 12.71 3.75
C PHE A 97 21.45 12.34 5.00
N GLU A 98 20.47 11.44 4.85
CA GLU A 98 19.65 10.93 5.96
C GLU A 98 19.64 9.41 5.89
N GLY A 99 19.68 8.75 7.03
CA GLY A 99 19.48 7.31 7.15
C GLY A 99 18.74 6.98 8.43
N ALA A 100 17.79 6.05 8.35
CA ALA A 100 17.11 5.51 9.53
C ALA A 100 16.84 4.02 9.35
N PHE A 101 16.91 3.31 10.47
CA PHE A 101 16.58 1.89 10.55
C PHE A 101 15.62 1.67 11.73
N LYS A 102 14.62 0.83 11.51
CA LYS A 102 13.69 0.40 12.55
C LYS A 102 13.57 -1.11 12.51
N ALA A 103 13.67 -1.76 13.66
CA ALA A 103 13.34 -3.17 13.83
C ALA A 103 12.25 -3.29 14.90
N THR A 104 11.30 -4.16 14.66
CA THR A 104 10.22 -4.46 15.60
C THR A 104 10.09 -5.97 15.75
N VAL A 105 9.96 -6.42 17.00
CA VAL A 105 9.59 -7.78 17.34
C VAL A 105 8.33 -7.70 18.17
N SER A 106 7.34 -8.51 17.83
CA SER A 106 6.10 -8.61 18.58
C SER A 106 5.68 -10.08 18.69
N GLU A 107 4.94 -10.37 19.74
CA GLU A 107 4.38 -11.71 20.01
C GLU A 107 2.87 -11.55 20.17
N ILE A 108 2.13 -12.52 19.69
CA ILE A 108 0.70 -12.63 19.87
C ILE A 108 0.47 -13.76 20.88
N ASP A 109 -0.36 -13.53 21.88
CA ASP A 109 -0.71 -14.56 22.86
C ASP A 109 -1.44 -15.71 22.14
N ASP A 110 -0.99 -16.92 22.34
CA ASP A 110 -1.40 -18.15 21.61
C ASP A 110 -1.14 -18.10 20.08
N GLY A 111 -0.10 -17.35 19.63
CA GLY A 111 0.34 -17.28 18.24
C GLY A 111 1.86 -17.17 18.09
N ASP A 112 2.31 -17.04 16.86
CA ASP A 112 3.73 -16.92 16.53
C ASP A 112 4.31 -15.53 16.72
N SER A 113 5.63 -15.47 16.81
CA SER A 113 6.39 -14.21 16.85
C SER A 113 6.38 -13.54 15.48
N SER A 114 6.36 -12.20 15.48
CA SER A 114 6.41 -11.38 14.27
C SER A 114 7.66 -10.50 14.27
N TYR A 115 8.25 -10.34 13.10
CA TYR A 115 9.45 -9.55 12.87
C TYR A 115 9.23 -8.55 11.76
N THR A 116 9.63 -7.30 11.99
CA THR A 116 9.64 -6.30 10.92
C THR A 116 10.95 -5.53 10.93
N GLY A 117 11.45 -5.21 9.74
CA GLY A 117 12.65 -4.40 9.54
C GLY A 117 12.43 -3.36 8.46
N ASP A 118 12.67 -2.10 8.79
CA ASP A 118 12.53 -0.98 7.86
C ASP A 118 13.83 -0.21 7.77
N LEU A 119 14.24 0.14 6.56
CA LEU A 119 15.43 0.94 6.27
C LEU A 119 15.06 2.06 5.31
N VAL A 120 15.55 3.26 5.58
CA VAL A 120 15.50 4.38 4.65
C VAL A 120 16.86 5.03 4.53
N ILE A 121 17.21 5.41 3.31
CA ILE A 121 18.42 6.18 2.99
C ILE A 121 18.03 7.27 2.00
N ASN A 122 18.37 8.52 2.32
CA ASN A 122 18.37 9.65 1.41
C ASN A 122 19.82 10.07 1.15
N ALA A 123 20.21 10.18 -0.11
CA ALA A 123 21.56 10.56 -0.50
C ALA A 123 21.55 11.59 -1.62
N PRO A 124 22.26 12.72 -1.47
CA PRO A 124 22.49 13.65 -2.56
C PRO A 124 23.43 13.00 -3.61
N ILE A 125 23.06 13.11 -4.88
CA ILE A 125 23.89 12.63 -6.02
C ILE A 125 24.72 13.79 -6.57
N SER A 126 24.15 14.98 -6.59
CA SER A 126 24.76 16.22 -7.03
C SER A 126 24.07 17.43 -6.35
N ASP A 127 24.50 18.64 -6.69
CA ASP A 127 23.90 19.88 -6.18
C ASP A 127 22.42 20.06 -6.61
N ASN A 128 21.97 19.28 -7.59
CA ASN A 128 20.61 19.38 -8.15
C ASN A 128 19.92 18.02 -8.28
N ALA A 129 20.43 16.97 -7.63
CA ALA A 129 19.83 15.64 -7.68
C ALA A 129 20.02 14.88 -6.36
N ALA A 130 19.00 14.12 -5.97
CA ALA A 130 19.02 13.23 -4.81
C ALA A 130 18.24 11.95 -5.08
N ILE A 131 18.60 10.92 -4.34
CA ILE A 131 17.93 9.62 -4.34
C ILE A 131 17.42 9.29 -2.92
N ARG A 132 16.23 8.71 -2.84
CA ARG A 132 15.68 8.16 -1.59
C ARG A 132 15.28 6.71 -1.82
N ALA A 133 15.88 5.82 -1.02
CA ALA A 133 15.61 4.38 -1.06
C ALA A 133 14.97 3.93 0.24
N VAL A 134 13.95 3.09 0.14
CA VAL A 134 13.26 2.47 1.28
C VAL A 134 13.19 0.97 1.04
N LEU A 135 13.47 0.20 2.08
CA LEU A 135 13.28 -1.25 2.11
C LEU A 135 12.51 -1.61 3.38
N SER A 136 11.47 -2.41 3.24
CA SER A 136 10.69 -2.94 4.37
C SER A 136 10.52 -4.45 4.20
N ILE A 137 10.80 -5.18 5.27
CA ILE A 137 10.62 -6.63 5.37
C ILE A 137 9.65 -6.88 6.51
N LYS A 138 8.63 -7.69 6.27
CA LYS A 138 7.65 -8.12 7.26
C LYS A 138 7.53 -9.63 7.25
N ASP A 139 7.59 -10.19 8.44
CA ASP A 139 7.31 -11.58 8.75
C ASP A 139 6.37 -11.57 9.95
N ILE A 140 5.08 -11.74 9.68
CA ILE A 140 4.00 -11.63 10.67
C ILE A 140 3.53 -13.04 10.99
N GLY A 141 3.76 -13.48 12.20
CA GLY A 141 3.38 -14.79 12.69
C GLY A 141 1.88 -15.04 12.63
N GLY A 142 1.51 -16.29 12.40
CA GLY A 142 0.13 -16.74 12.41
C GLY A 142 -0.44 -16.78 13.84
N TRP A 143 -1.77 -16.76 13.94
CA TRP A 143 -2.50 -16.75 15.22
C TRP A 143 -3.86 -17.44 15.15
N ALA A 144 -4.26 -17.91 13.97
CA ALA A 144 -5.55 -18.54 13.79
C ALA A 144 -5.44 -20.06 13.81
N GLU A 145 -6.40 -20.73 14.49
CA GLU A 145 -6.53 -22.17 14.40
C GLU A 145 -7.18 -22.57 13.06
N ILE A 146 -6.59 -23.55 12.38
CA ILE A 146 -7.14 -24.10 11.15
C ILE A 146 -7.78 -25.44 11.46
N ILE A 147 -9.10 -25.47 11.63
CA ILE A 147 -9.88 -26.63 12.07
C ILE A 147 -9.59 -27.90 11.21
N PRO A 148 -9.50 -27.84 9.86
CA PRO A 148 -9.31 -29.06 9.10
C PRO A 148 -7.96 -29.74 9.29
N SER A 149 -6.94 -29.01 9.75
CA SER A 149 -5.56 -29.50 9.86
C SER A 149 -4.99 -29.53 11.28
N ASP A 150 -5.78 -29.10 12.30
CA ASP A 150 -5.29 -28.90 13.68
C ASP A 150 -4.04 -28.00 13.78
N GLN A 151 -3.84 -27.10 12.81
CA GLN A 151 -2.75 -26.15 12.80
C GLN A 151 -3.12 -24.95 13.65
N THR A 152 -2.28 -24.57 14.61
CA THR A 152 -2.58 -23.51 15.58
C THR A 152 -2.12 -22.13 15.14
N ASP A 153 -1.14 -22.05 14.25
CA ASP A 153 -0.48 -20.77 13.85
C ASP A 153 -0.76 -20.46 12.37
N GLY A 154 -2.01 -20.72 11.95
CA GLY A 154 -2.46 -20.41 10.60
C GLY A 154 -2.54 -18.89 10.34
N ASN A 155 -2.54 -18.50 9.07
CA ASN A 155 -2.57 -17.14 8.56
C ASN A 155 -1.29 -16.29 8.74
N PRO A 156 -0.07 -16.82 8.68
CA PRO A 156 1.13 -16.01 8.62
C PRO A 156 1.13 -15.14 7.37
N TYR A 157 1.85 -14.01 7.44
CA TYR A 157 1.95 -13.05 6.34
C TYR A 157 3.39 -12.57 6.19
N GLU A 158 3.93 -12.74 4.98
CA GLU A 158 5.24 -12.23 4.62
C GLU A 158 5.13 -11.13 3.58
N ALA A 159 5.99 -10.12 3.65
CA ALA A 159 6.09 -9.10 2.62
C ALA A 159 7.50 -8.50 2.52
N LEU A 160 7.91 -8.25 1.29
CA LEU A 160 9.10 -7.49 0.94
C LEU A 160 8.66 -6.28 0.11
N THR A 161 8.97 -5.09 0.58
CA THR A 161 8.66 -3.84 -0.11
C THR A 161 9.92 -3.04 -0.37
N GLY A 162 10.12 -2.63 -1.62
CA GLY A 162 11.19 -1.73 -2.04
C GLY A 162 10.64 -0.50 -2.73
N ARG A 163 11.12 0.69 -2.36
CA ARG A 163 10.80 1.95 -3.03
C ARG A 163 12.07 2.73 -3.32
N LEU A 164 12.20 3.24 -4.55
CA LEU A 164 13.28 4.09 -4.98
C LEU A 164 12.70 5.34 -5.63
N LYS A 165 13.10 6.51 -5.15
CA LYS A 165 12.78 7.80 -5.76
C LYS A 165 14.05 8.50 -6.19
N LEU A 166 14.06 9.05 -7.39
CA LEU A 166 15.10 9.93 -7.92
C LEU A 166 14.47 11.29 -8.19
N LEU A 167 15.01 12.33 -7.59
CA LEU A 167 14.64 13.72 -7.85
C LEU A 167 15.79 14.42 -8.57
N VAL A 168 15.47 15.13 -9.66
CA VAL A 168 16.42 15.95 -10.41
C VAL A 168 15.79 17.32 -10.68
N GLU A 169 16.46 18.38 -10.26
CA GLU A 169 16.08 19.77 -10.49
C GLU A 169 17.14 20.47 -11.36
N PRO A 170 17.09 20.30 -12.70
CA PRO A 170 18.13 20.82 -13.60
C PRO A 170 18.28 22.34 -13.52
N ASN A 171 17.27 23.03 -13.12
CA ASN A 171 17.19 24.49 -12.89
C ASN A 171 16.03 24.81 -11.95
N GLU A 172 15.92 26.08 -11.51
CA GLU A 172 14.90 26.55 -10.57
C GLU A 172 13.44 26.41 -11.07
N LYS A 173 13.25 26.12 -12.35
CA LYS A 173 11.90 26.04 -12.95
C LYS A 173 11.46 24.60 -13.26
N THR A 174 12.37 23.65 -13.20
CA THR A 174 12.11 22.29 -13.65
C THR A 174 12.37 21.28 -12.55
N SER A 175 11.40 20.46 -12.25
CA SER A 175 11.55 19.31 -11.36
C SER A 175 11.11 18.04 -12.08
N VAL A 176 11.94 17.02 -12.01
CA VAL A 176 11.67 15.69 -12.57
C VAL A 176 11.85 14.68 -11.46
N LYS A 177 10.83 13.91 -11.19
CA LYS A 177 10.86 12.86 -10.18
C LYS A 177 10.47 11.53 -10.80
N PHE A 178 11.31 10.52 -10.60
CA PHE A 178 11.03 9.14 -10.96
C PHE A 178 10.85 8.31 -9.70
N THR A 179 9.79 7.52 -9.66
CA THR A 179 9.50 6.59 -8.56
C THR A 179 9.40 5.17 -9.12
N TYR A 180 10.13 4.26 -8.50
CA TYR A 180 9.98 2.83 -8.64
C TYR A 180 9.51 2.26 -7.30
N TRP A 181 8.47 1.44 -7.33
CA TRP A 181 7.96 0.75 -6.16
C TRP A 181 7.63 -0.69 -6.51
N ARG A 182 8.12 -1.61 -5.71
CA ARG A 182 7.78 -3.03 -5.82
C ARG A 182 7.40 -3.56 -4.45
N GLN A 183 6.38 -4.41 -4.41
CA GLN A 183 6.01 -5.21 -3.26
C GLN A 183 5.73 -6.62 -3.72
N ASP A 184 6.31 -7.57 -3.00
CA ASP A 184 6.01 -8.99 -3.10
C ASP A 184 5.44 -9.41 -1.74
N SER A 185 4.31 -10.11 -1.71
CA SER A 185 3.70 -10.55 -0.45
C SER A 185 3.04 -11.91 -0.60
N GLU A 186 3.12 -12.69 0.46
CA GLU A 186 2.55 -14.01 0.59
C GLU A 186 1.74 -14.10 1.87
N GLN A 187 0.59 -14.74 1.79
CA GLN A 187 -0.23 -15.10 2.94
C GLN A 187 -0.68 -16.54 2.81
N GLU A 188 -0.36 -17.33 3.81
CA GLU A 188 -0.97 -18.64 3.99
C GLU A 188 -2.36 -18.44 4.57
N TYR A 189 -3.38 -19.01 3.97
CA TYR A 189 -4.77 -19.00 4.39
C TYR A 189 -5.43 -17.61 4.51
N ALA A 190 -6.69 -17.54 4.18
CA ALA A 190 -7.44 -16.29 4.25
C ALA A 190 -7.83 -15.94 5.70
N ASN A 191 -7.86 -14.66 6.02
CA ASN A 191 -8.32 -14.13 7.33
C ASN A 191 -9.85 -14.23 7.53
N ARG A 192 -10.49 -15.26 7.03
CA ARG A 192 -11.92 -15.45 7.22
C ARG A 192 -12.16 -16.32 8.43
N LEU A 193 -12.39 -15.68 9.56
CA LEU A 193 -12.56 -16.34 10.84
C LEU A 193 -14.03 -16.66 11.11
N THR A 194 -14.27 -17.85 11.65
CA THR A 194 -15.56 -18.27 12.17
C THR A 194 -15.56 -18.14 13.70
N TYR A 195 -16.57 -17.50 14.27
CA TYR A 195 -16.79 -17.47 15.71
C TYR A 195 -17.74 -18.58 16.11
N PRO A 196 -17.65 -19.19 17.30
CA PRO A 196 -17.07 -18.68 18.54
C PRO A 196 -15.65 -19.20 18.84
N SER A 197 -15.00 -18.50 19.75
CA SER A 197 -13.64 -18.65 20.29
C SER A 197 -13.21 -20.09 20.60
N PRO A 198 -11.93 -20.51 20.25
CA PRO A 198 -10.92 -19.65 19.63
C PRO A 198 -11.27 -19.30 18.19
N PRO A 199 -10.74 -18.14 17.67
CA PRO A 199 -10.95 -17.78 16.28
C PRO A 199 -10.33 -18.80 15.37
N ALA A 200 -11.14 -19.42 14.51
CA ALA A 200 -10.74 -20.54 13.67
C ALA A 200 -11.12 -20.31 12.21
N ILE A 201 -10.33 -20.86 11.31
CA ILE A 201 -10.58 -20.88 9.87
C ILE A 201 -11.18 -22.26 9.53
N ASP A 202 -12.44 -22.28 9.13
CA ASP A 202 -13.18 -23.50 8.78
C ASP A 202 -13.28 -23.73 7.26
N ASN A 203 -13.03 -22.69 6.49
CA ASN A 203 -13.08 -22.73 5.02
C ASN A 203 -11.73 -22.27 4.49
N VAL A 204 -10.90 -23.22 4.12
CA VAL A 204 -9.52 -22.99 3.74
C VAL A 204 -9.48 -22.47 2.31
N PHE A 205 -9.29 -21.16 2.17
CA PHE A 205 -8.73 -20.59 0.94
C PHE A 205 -7.21 -20.71 1.07
N GLY A 206 -6.56 -21.37 0.13
CA GLY A 206 -5.13 -21.62 0.18
C GLY A 206 -4.27 -20.35 0.10
N GLU A 207 -2.99 -20.55 -0.11
CA GLU A 207 -1.99 -19.48 -0.23
C GLU A 207 -2.40 -18.39 -1.22
N THR A 208 -2.18 -17.15 -0.86
CA THR A 208 -2.36 -16.00 -1.73
C THR A 208 -1.04 -15.25 -1.89
N PHE A 209 -0.57 -15.20 -3.14
CA PHE A 209 0.58 -14.41 -3.55
C PHE A 209 0.08 -13.13 -4.20
N SER A 210 0.59 -12.00 -3.77
CA SER A 210 0.28 -10.70 -4.38
C SER A 210 1.56 -9.91 -4.60
N ASP A 211 1.85 -9.62 -5.85
CA ASP A 211 2.95 -8.75 -6.23
C ASP A 211 2.47 -7.58 -7.07
N TYR A 212 3.10 -6.44 -6.89
CA TYR A 212 2.93 -5.31 -7.78
C TYR A 212 4.23 -4.54 -7.98
N THR A 213 4.35 -4.00 -9.18
CA THR A 213 5.45 -3.10 -9.54
C THR A 213 4.87 -1.83 -10.15
N ILE A 214 5.33 -0.67 -9.68
CA ILE A 214 4.86 0.63 -10.13
C ILE A 214 6.05 1.48 -10.57
N TYR A 215 5.88 2.14 -11.70
CA TYR A 215 6.77 3.17 -12.21
C TYR A 215 5.99 4.46 -12.35
N ILE A 216 6.48 5.56 -11.78
CA ILE A 216 5.86 6.88 -11.89
C ILE A 216 6.91 7.88 -12.34
N LEU A 217 6.55 8.70 -13.31
CA LEU A 217 7.33 9.86 -13.74
C LEU A 217 6.48 11.12 -13.53
N ASP A 218 6.90 11.97 -12.62
CA ASP A 218 6.35 13.29 -12.38
C ASP A 218 7.28 14.35 -12.99
N VAL A 219 6.72 15.26 -13.75
CA VAL A 219 7.43 16.40 -14.31
C VAL A 219 6.68 17.67 -13.97
N ALA A 220 7.36 18.63 -13.36
CA ALA A 220 6.83 19.94 -13.08
C ALA A 220 7.68 21.02 -13.75
N TYR A 221 7.02 22.02 -14.37
CA TYR A 221 7.68 23.15 -15.02
C TYR A 221 6.98 24.47 -14.68
N ASP A 222 7.75 25.42 -14.14
CA ASP A 222 7.27 26.76 -13.83
C ASP A 222 7.38 27.67 -15.07
N LEU A 223 6.21 28.04 -15.63
CA LEU A 223 6.07 28.99 -16.73
C LEU A 223 6.18 30.47 -16.26
N GLY A 224 6.30 30.71 -14.95
CA GLY A 224 6.33 32.03 -14.35
C GLY A 224 4.93 32.63 -14.08
N PHE A 225 3.92 32.25 -14.85
CA PHE A 225 2.52 32.63 -14.64
C PHE A 225 1.62 31.42 -14.31
N ALA A 226 2.11 30.22 -14.49
CA ALA A 226 1.41 28.96 -14.18
C ALA A 226 2.42 27.83 -13.94
N MET A 227 2.03 26.83 -13.18
CA MET A 227 2.77 25.57 -13.05
C MET A 227 2.16 24.55 -14.01
N LEU A 228 3.02 23.91 -14.83
CA LEU A 228 2.65 22.77 -15.65
C LEU A 228 3.13 21.50 -14.94
N GLU A 229 2.20 20.62 -14.62
CA GLU A 229 2.50 19.35 -13.97
C GLU A 229 1.99 18.18 -14.83
N SER A 230 2.78 17.14 -14.92
CA SER A 230 2.41 15.91 -15.61
C SER A 230 2.86 14.71 -14.79
N THR A 231 1.93 13.79 -14.54
CA THR A 231 2.19 12.49 -13.93
C THR A 231 1.87 11.39 -14.93
N THR A 232 2.84 10.53 -15.19
CA THR A 232 2.68 9.33 -16.02
C THR A 232 3.13 8.14 -15.21
N GLY A 233 2.34 7.07 -15.20
CA GLY A 233 2.69 5.87 -14.46
C GLY A 233 2.29 4.60 -15.19
N TYR A 234 2.98 3.53 -14.84
CA TYR A 234 2.71 2.17 -15.29
C TYR A 234 2.72 1.24 -14.08
N MET A 235 1.76 0.34 -14.01
CA MET A 235 1.61 -0.64 -12.94
C MET A 235 1.43 -2.03 -13.51
N GLU A 236 2.16 -2.97 -12.97
CA GLU A 236 1.93 -4.41 -13.11
C GLU A 236 1.45 -4.94 -11.74
N ASN A 237 0.44 -5.78 -11.76
CA ASN A 237 -0.06 -6.44 -10.56
C ASN A 237 -0.43 -7.88 -10.90
N THR A 238 0.01 -8.80 -10.04
CA THR A 238 -0.32 -10.22 -10.11
C THR A 238 -0.89 -10.64 -8.76
N VAL A 239 -2.04 -11.29 -8.77
CA VAL A 239 -2.61 -11.94 -7.58
C VAL A 239 -2.95 -13.36 -7.96
N ILE A 240 -2.34 -14.31 -7.26
CA ILE A 240 -2.56 -15.75 -7.44
C ILE A 240 -3.10 -16.28 -6.12
N SER A 241 -4.28 -16.88 -6.15
CA SER A 241 -4.86 -17.56 -5.00
C SER A 241 -5.00 -19.04 -5.36
N ASN A 242 -4.34 -19.89 -4.61
CA ASN A 242 -4.46 -21.33 -4.74
C ASN A 242 -5.60 -21.82 -3.84
N ASN A 243 -6.67 -22.33 -4.41
CA ASN A 243 -7.70 -23.03 -3.63
C ASN A 243 -7.22 -24.45 -3.36
N VAL A 244 -7.19 -24.85 -2.11
CA VAL A 244 -6.90 -26.22 -1.67
C VAL A 244 -8.20 -26.99 -1.52
#